data_bd7f1e398deb9b50c3cdee5e3c4aab7b
#
_entry.id   bd7f1e398deb9b50c3cdee5e3c4aab7b
#
_cell.length_a   1.000
_cell.length_b   1.000
_cell.length_c   1.000
_cell.angle_alpha   90.00
_cell.angle_beta   90.00
_cell.angle_gamma   90.00
#
_symmetry.space_group_name_H-M   'P 1'
#
loop_
_entity.id
_entity.type
_entity.pdbx_description
1 polymer ?
#
loop_
_entity_poly.entity_id
_entity_poly.type
_entity_poly.pdbx_seq_one_letter_code
_entity_poly.pdbx_strand_id
1 'polypeptide(L)'
;MANNKQIGARFEQEFVEILAKEGFWAHFLAPSPTGAQPFDVIAMKYGCAFCFDCKTSVKPIFPLSRLEDNQILAFDKWLKCGGHTPCVAVKYDNKIYLINYTRLQREGSVDLRTEKVWREVKE
;
A
#
# COMPACT_ATOMS: atom_id res chain seq x y z
N MET A 1 12.10 -20.63 7.10
CA MET A 1 11.83 -19.19 7.12
C MET A 1 11.17 -18.72 5.83
N ALA A 2 10.18 -17.86 5.95
CA ALA A 2 9.56 -17.27 4.77
C ALA A 2 10.54 -16.31 4.10
N ASN A 3 10.61 -16.31 2.75
CA ASN A 3 11.41 -15.36 2.00
C ASN A 3 10.64 -14.03 1.85
N ASN A 4 11.30 -13.00 1.32
CA ASN A 4 10.70 -11.67 1.18
C ASN A 4 9.46 -11.67 0.30
N LYS A 5 9.42 -12.48 -0.76
CA LYS A 5 8.27 -12.59 -1.64
C LYS A 5 7.06 -13.18 -0.91
N GLN A 6 7.27 -14.21 -0.10
CA GLN A 6 6.20 -14.84 0.69
C GLN A 6 5.67 -13.90 1.77
N ILE A 7 6.56 -13.15 2.42
CA ILE A 7 6.17 -12.15 3.43
C ILE A 7 5.31 -11.06 2.80
N GLY A 8 5.71 -10.58 1.63
CA GLY A 8 4.95 -9.56 0.90
C GLY A 8 3.57 -10.04 0.48
N ALA A 9 3.49 -11.25 -0.10
CA ALA A 9 2.21 -11.82 -0.52
C ALA A 9 1.27 -12.06 0.65
N ARG A 10 1.81 -12.48 1.79
CA ARG A 10 1.02 -12.67 3.00
C ARG A 10 0.46 -11.37 3.52
N PHE A 11 1.25 -10.30 3.49
CA PHE A 11 0.79 -8.99 3.91
C PHE A 11 -0.30 -8.44 2.98
N GLU A 12 -0.16 -8.60 1.67
CA GLU A 12 -1.19 -8.18 0.72
C GLU A 12 -2.53 -8.84 1.03
N GLN A 13 -2.53 -10.15 1.27
CA GLN A 13 -3.73 -10.89 1.61
C GLN A 13 -4.33 -10.41 2.93
N GLU A 14 -3.50 -10.23 3.95
CA GLU A 14 -3.91 -9.73 5.26
C GLU A 14 -4.57 -8.36 5.13
N PHE A 15 -3.97 -7.47 4.34
CA PHE A 15 -4.47 -6.12 4.14
C PHE A 15 -5.85 -6.12 3.47
N VAL A 16 -6.01 -6.92 2.42
CA VAL A 16 -7.31 -7.06 1.74
C VAL A 16 -8.38 -7.57 2.70
N GLU A 17 -8.05 -8.55 3.55
CA GLU A 17 -8.99 -9.09 4.53
C GLU A 17 -9.41 -8.03 5.55
N ILE A 18 -8.47 -7.20 6.01
CA ILE A 18 -8.78 -6.12 6.94
C ILE A 18 -9.71 -5.09 6.27
N LEU A 19 -9.41 -4.69 5.04
CA LEU A 19 -10.27 -3.77 4.30
C LEU A 19 -11.67 -4.32 4.14
N ALA A 20 -11.81 -5.60 3.81
CA ALA A 20 -13.12 -6.24 3.66
C ALA A 20 -13.91 -6.18 4.96
N LYS A 21 -13.28 -6.41 6.09
CA LYS A 21 -13.93 -6.32 7.41
C LYS A 21 -14.36 -4.90 7.74
N GLU A 22 -13.68 -3.90 7.17
CA GLU A 22 -14.03 -2.49 7.34
C GLU A 22 -15.14 -2.04 6.39
N GLY A 23 -15.65 -2.94 5.57
CA GLY A 23 -16.75 -2.64 4.66
C GLY A 23 -16.34 -2.22 3.25
N PHE A 24 -15.05 -2.36 2.91
CA PHE A 24 -14.60 -2.11 1.54
C PHE A 24 -14.86 -3.30 0.65
N TRP A 25 -15.20 -3.05 -0.61
CA TRP A 25 -15.02 -4.04 -1.66
C TRP A 25 -13.56 -3.94 -2.06
N ALA A 26 -12.75 -4.96 -1.74
CA ALA A 26 -11.31 -4.89 -1.92
C ALA A 26 -10.78 -6.15 -2.59
N HIS A 27 -9.88 -5.96 -3.57
CA HIS A 27 -9.24 -7.05 -4.30
C HIS A 27 -7.82 -6.69 -4.62
N PHE A 28 -6.92 -7.67 -4.60
CA PHE A 28 -5.59 -7.44 -5.12
C PHE A 28 -5.57 -7.72 -6.62
N LEU A 29 -4.69 -7.00 -7.32
CA LEU A 29 -4.53 -7.16 -8.75
C LEU A 29 -3.56 -8.30 -9.02
N ALA A 30 -3.93 -9.17 -9.95
CA ALA A 30 -3.06 -10.25 -10.38
C ALA A 30 -1.84 -9.68 -11.12
N PRO A 31 -0.66 -10.33 -10.99
CA PRO A 31 0.49 -9.92 -11.79
C PRO A 31 0.17 -9.99 -13.28
N SER A 32 0.60 -8.95 -14.01
CA SER A 32 0.46 -8.94 -15.47
C SER A 32 1.40 -9.98 -16.09
N PRO A 33 0.98 -10.64 -17.21
CA PRO A 33 1.91 -11.50 -17.95
C PRO A 33 3.18 -10.78 -18.40
N THR A 34 3.12 -9.46 -18.54
CA THR A 34 4.29 -8.65 -18.91
C THR A 34 5.10 -8.21 -17.69
N GLY A 35 4.67 -8.58 -16.48
CA GLY A 35 5.41 -8.34 -15.25
C GLY A 35 5.18 -6.99 -14.61
N ALA A 36 4.46 -6.08 -15.24
CA ALA A 36 4.24 -4.73 -14.72
C ALA A 36 2.86 -4.59 -14.11
N GLN A 37 2.77 -4.74 -12.80
CA GLN A 37 1.56 -4.53 -12.03
C GLN A 37 1.51 -3.06 -11.58
N PRO A 38 0.38 -2.35 -11.77
CA PRO A 38 0.34 -0.91 -11.44
C PRO A 38 0.41 -0.63 -9.95
N PHE A 39 -0.31 -1.41 -9.15
CA PHE A 39 -0.30 -1.36 -7.69
C PHE A 39 -0.94 -2.66 -7.21
N ASP A 40 -0.95 -2.88 -5.89
CA ASP A 40 -1.31 -4.20 -5.36
C ASP A 40 -2.81 -4.37 -5.11
N VAL A 41 -3.49 -3.34 -4.62
CA VAL A 41 -4.88 -3.46 -4.15
C VAL A 41 -5.73 -2.33 -4.68
N ILE A 42 -6.93 -2.68 -5.15
CA ILE A 42 -7.98 -1.72 -5.47
C ILE A 42 -9.14 -1.93 -4.50
N ALA A 43 -9.75 -0.84 -4.04
CA ALA A 43 -10.86 -0.93 -3.11
C ALA A 43 -11.90 0.15 -3.37
N MET A 44 -13.15 -0.15 -3.03
CA MET A 44 -14.24 0.83 -3.12
C MET A 44 -15.05 0.83 -1.84
N LYS A 45 -15.49 2.02 -1.44
CA LYS A 45 -16.41 2.21 -0.33
C LYS A 45 -17.15 3.53 -0.50
N TYR A 46 -18.47 3.49 -0.33
CA TYR A 46 -19.32 4.69 -0.43
C TYR A 46 -19.13 5.48 -1.73
N GLY A 47 -19.00 4.76 -2.85
CA GLY A 47 -18.82 5.39 -4.15
C GLY A 47 -17.44 5.95 -4.42
N CYS A 48 -16.49 5.75 -3.50
CA CYS A 48 -15.12 6.24 -3.65
C CYS A 48 -14.18 5.10 -3.99
N ALA A 49 -13.29 5.35 -4.94
CA ALA A 49 -12.28 4.38 -5.37
C ALA A 49 -10.93 4.69 -4.73
N PHE A 50 -10.29 3.66 -4.22
CA PHE A 50 -8.99 3.74 -3.54
C PHE A 50 -8.02 2.76 -4.17
N CYS A 51 -6.73 3.10 -4.19
CA CYS A 51 -5.70 2.15 -4.58
C CYS A 51 -4.55 2.19 -3.58
N PHE A 52 -3.91 1.04 -3.41
CA PHE A 52 -2.84 0.87 -2.43
C PHE A 52 -1.72 0.05 -3.03
N ASP A 53 -0.49 0.39 -2.65
CA ASP A 53 0.64 -0.50 -2.82
C ASP A 53 1.02 -1.01 -1.43
N CYS A 54 1.34 -2.29 -1.31
CA CYS A 54 1.66 -2.92 -0.03
C CYS A 54 3.16 -3.15 0.06
N LYS A 55 3.75 -2.68 1.16
CA LYS A 55 5.18 -2.85 1.42
C LYS A 55 5.39 -3.33 2.85
N THR A 56 6.41 -4.15 3.05
CA THR A 56 6.88 -4.47 4.39
C THR A 56 8.21 -3.74 4.62
N SER A 57 8.44 -3.30 5.84
CA SER A 57 9.67 -2.59 6.17
C SER A 57 10.26 -3.13 7.46
N VAL A 58 11.57 -3.34 7.48
CA VAL A 58 12.31 -3.68 8.70
C VAL A 58 12.93 -2.43 9.33
N LYS A 59 12.95 -1.33 8.60
CA LYS A 59 13.52 -0.05 9.05
C LYS A 59 12.41 0.96 9.30
N PRO A 60 12.61 1.88 10.27
CA PRO A 60 11.58 2.87 10.58
C PRO A 60 11.41 3.96 9.52
N ILE A 61 12.45 4.25 8.74
CA ILE A 61 12.37 5.26 7.68
C ILE A 61 11.92 4.60 6.39
N PHE A 62 10.81 5.09 5.82
CA PHE A 62 10.27 4.58 4.57
C PHE A 62 10.46 5.65 3.48
N PRO A 63 11.40 5.44 2.54
CA PRO A 63 11.66 6.42 1.50
C PRO A 63 10.80 6.20 0.26
N LEU A 64 10.56 7.28 -0.49
CA LEU A 64 9.85 7.23 -1.77
C LEU A 64 10.49 6.24 -2.75
N SER A 65 11.81 6.06 -2.66
CA SER A 65 12.53 5.14 -3.53
C SER A 65 12.11 3.67 -3.40
N ARG A 66 11.33 3.33 -2.36
CA ARG A 66 10.75 2.00 -2.23
C ARG A 66 9.63 1.73 -3.24
N LEU A 67 9.09 2.77 -3.87
CA LEU A 67 8.13 2.62 -4.97
C LEU A 67 8.87 2.48 -6.29
N GLU A 68 8.44 1.54 -7.11
CA GLU A 68 9.00 1.33 -8.44
C GLU A 68 8.43 2.35 -9.42
N ASP A 69 9.13 2.59 -10.54
CA ASP A 69 8.71 3.57 -11.54
C ASP A 69 7.32 3.29 -12.08
N ASN A 70 6.98 2.03 -12.33
CA ASN A 70 5.65 1.65 -12.82
C ASN A 70 4.56 1.96 -11.79
N GLN A 71 4.87 1.84 -10.50
CA GLN A 71 3.92 2.17 -9.43
C GLN A 71 3.69 3.67 -9.35
N ILE A 72 4.74 4.45 -9.48
CA ILE A 72 4.65 5.92 -9.50
C ILE A 72 3.82 6.39 -10.70
N LEU A 73 4.08 5.83 -11.89
CA LEU A 73 3.30 6.15 -13.09
C LEU A 73 1.82 5.82 -12.91
N ALA A 74 1.52 4.66 -12.31
CA ALA A 74 0.15 4.24 -12.09
C ALA A 74 -0.56 5.16 -11.10
N PHE A 75 0.10 5.51 -10.01
CA PHE A 75 -0.46 6.44 -9.01
C PHE A 75 -0.72 7.82 -9.60
N ASP A 76 0.19 8.32 -10.42
CA ASP A 76 0.02 9.62 -11.07
C ASP A 76 -1.17 9.61 -12.04
N LYS A 77 -1.35 8.53 -12.79
CA LYS A 77 -2.51 8.37 -13.68
C LYS A 77 -3.81 8.26 -12.88
N TRP A 78 -3.78 7.54 -11.78
CA TRP A 78 -4.95 7.41 -10.90
C TRP A 78 -5.42 8.78 -10.41
N LEU A 79 -4.49 9.62 -9.96
CA LEU A 79 -4.81 10.97 -9.52
C LEU A 79 -5.40 11.81 -10.65
N LYS A 80 -4.86 11.72 -11.85
CA LYS A 80 -5.36 12.43 -13.02
C LYS A 80 -6.78 12.02 -13.38
N CYS A 81 -7.15 10.77 -13.11
CA CYS A 81 -8.50 10.26 -13.37
C CYS A 81 -9.50 10.60 -12.26
N GLY A 82 -9.07 11.29 -11.22
CA GLY A 82 -9.95 11.78 -10.17
C GLY A 82 -10.18 10.81 -9.02
N GLY A 83 -9.37 9.76 -8.91
CA GLY A 83 -9.46 8.85 -7.76
C GLY A 83 -8.94 9.49 -6.48
N HIS A 84 -9.25 8.89 -5.34
CA HIS A 84 -8.68 9.30 -4.06
C HIS A 84 -7.16 9.16 -4.09
N THR A 85 -6.47 10.01 -3.33
CA THR A 85 -5.02 9.94 -3.26
C THR A 85 -4.56 8.53 -2.94
N PRO A 86 -3.69 7.94 -3.77
CA PRO A 86 -3.16 6.61 -3.50
C PRO A 86 -2.42 6.56 -2.18
N CYS A 87 -2.42 5.40 -1.54
CA CYS A 87 -1.70 5.18 -0.30
C CYS A 87 -0.75 4.00 -0.44
N VAL A 88 0.35 4.07 0.28
CA VAL A 88 1.22 2.92 0.49
C VAL A 88 0.87 2.36 1.86
N ALA A 89 0.45 1.09 1.89
CA ALA A 89 0.21 0.38 3.14
C ALA A 89 1.53 -0.26 3.55
N VAL A 90 2.11 0.21 4.66
CA VAL A 90 3.41 -0.26 5.11
C VAL A 90 3.26 -1.02 6.41
N LYS A 91 3.71 -2.27 6.44
CA LYS A 91 3.78 -3.06 7.66
C LYS A 91 5.17 -2.94 8.26
N TYR A 92 5.22 -2.43 9.48
CA TYR A 92 6.46 -2.23 10.24
C TYR A 92 6.17 -2.51 11.71
N ASP A 93 7.00 -3.35 12.35
CA ASP A 93 6.89 -3.64 13.78
C ASP A 93 5.47 -4.09 14.19
N ASN A 94 4.90 -5.02 13.44
CA ASN A 94 3.55 -5.57 13.63
C ASN A 94 2.45 -4.50 13.63
N LYS A 95 2.68 -3.40 12.95
CA LYS A 95 1.71 -2.32 12.77
C LYS A 95 1.61 -1.98 11.30
N ILE A 96 0.41 -1.55 10.89
CA ILE A 96 0.18 -1.11 9.52
C ILE A 96 -0.02 0.39 9.50
N TYR A 97 0.68 1.06 8.61
CA TYR A 97 0.61 2.50 8.40
C TYR A 97 0.10 2.76 6.99
N LEU A 98 -0.79 3.73 6.83
CA LEU A 98 -1.25 4.16 5.52
C LEU A 98 -0.57 5.49 5.21
N ILE A 99 0.36 5.47 4.26
CA ILE A 99 1.15 6.65 3.90
C ILE A 99 0.58 7.24 2.62
N ASN A 100 0.14 8.49 2.71
CA ASN A 100 -0.41 9.23 1.59
C ASN A 100 0.69 9.45 0.54
N TYR A 101 0.42 9.05 -0.71
CA TYR A 101 1.39 9.13 -1.79
C TYR A 101 1.85 10.56 -2.07
N THR A 102 0.91 11.50 -2.11
CA THR A 102 1.26 12.91 -2.38
C THR A 102 2.18 13.46 -1.31
N ARG A 103 1.93 13.11 -0.05
CA ARG A 103 2.79 13.51 1.05
C ARG A 103 4.17 12.86 0.95
N LEU A 104 4.22 11.57 0.61
CA LEU A 104 5.49 10.86 0.45
C LEU A 104 6.34 11.48 -0.67
N GLN A 105 5.71 11.86 -1.79
CA GLN A 105 6.41 12.57 -2.86
C GLN A 105 6.98 13.89 -2.39
N ARG A 106 6.18 14.66 -1.64
CA ARG A 106 6.59 15.99 -1.18
C ARG A 106 7.73 15.91 -0.17
N GLU A 107 7.67 14.95 0.74
CA GLU A 107 8.65 14.82 1.82
C GLU A 107 9.84 13.93 1.50
N GLY A 108 9.69 13.05 0.50
CA GLY A 108 10.75 12.11 0.08
C GLY A 108 10.89 10.88 0.95
N SER A 109 10.51 10.97 2.21
CA SER A 109 10.52 9.83 3.16
C SER A 109 9.61 10.15 4.33
N VAL A 110 9.21 9.11 5.07
CA VAL A 110 8.47 9.27 6.33
C VAL A 110 9.11 8.41 7.40
N ASP A 111 9.01 8.87 8.65
CA ASP A 111 9.47 8.10 9.81
C ASP A 111 8.25 7.41 10.43
N LEU A 112 8.19 6.09 10.28
CA LEU A 112 7.05 5.31 10.74
C LEU A 112 6.84 5.39 12.25
N ARG A 113 7.89 5.68 13.01
CA ARG A 113 7.79 5.81 14.46
C ARG A 113 6.96 7.01 14.88
N THR A 114 6.83 8.03 14.03
CA THR A 114 6.07 9.24 14.29
C THR A 114 4.73 9.29 13.55
N GLU A 115 4.43 8.25 12.75
CA GLU A 115 3.18 8.19 11.98
C GLU A 115 2.07 7.58 12.82
N LYS A 116 0.82 7.95 12.49
CA LYS A 116 -0.35 7.34 13.12
C LYS A 116 -0.47 5.88 12.66
N VAL A 117 -0.59 4.98 13.61
CA VAL A 117 -0.84 3.56 13.34
C VAL A 117 -2.28 3.42 12.82
N TRP A 118 -2.45 2.77 11.67
CA TRP A 118 -3.78 2.46 11.15
C TRP A 118 -4.35 1.22 11.82
N ARG A 119 -3.56 0.16 11.93
CA ARG A 119 -3.95 -1.08 12.60
C ARG A 119 -2.75 -1.74 13.26
N GLU A 120 -2.98 -2.37 14.39
CA GLU A 120 -2.02 -3.30 14.97
C GLU A 120 -2.34 -4.69 14.46
N VAL A 121 -1.30 -5.45 14.13
CA VAL A 121 -1.45 -6.82 13.65
C VAL A 121 -1.06 -7.77 14.77
N LYS A 122 -2.03 -8.52 15.23
CA LYS A 122 -1.78 -9.56 16.24
C LYS A 122 -1.44 -10.86 15.52
N GLU A 123 -0.35 -11.46 15.92
CA GLU A 123 0.02 -12.78 15.44
C GLU A 123 -0.75 -13.86 16.20
#